data_e94ccc570ba8801a0fa6af19b620a7bc
#
_entry.id   e94ccc570ba8801a0fa6af19b620a7bc
#
_cell.length_a   1.000
_cell.length_b   1.000
_cell.length_c   1.000
_cell.angle_alpha   90.00
_cell.angle_beta   90.00
_cell.angle_gamma   90.00
#
_symmetry.space_group_name_H-M   'P 1'
#
loop_
_entity.id
_entity.type
_entity.pdbx_description
1 polymer ?
#
loop_
_entity_poly.entity_id
_entity_poly.type
_entity_poly.pdbx_seq_one_letter_code
_entity_poly.pdbx_strand_id
1 'polypeptide(L)'
;MKGIRSAMIMAVLQVMVMASFSGAPKPLFRVIAFYTARQDAAHISFVHEANRWFPEMARQYRFQYDSTNNWQNLNAKFLEQYQVVIFLDTRPEEPLQREAFRQYMENGGAWMGFHFSGFALTPSAYDQNWNWYHDYFIGAGQYKGNTWRPTAAILKVENRNHPATKKLPATFTSAPNEWYSWEKDLRADPDIEVLLSIDPASFPLGTGPKAHEIWHSGDYPVVWTNRKFRMLYLNMGHNDIDYENGTNRELSFQFQNEIQNKLVMDGLFWLADQTTKQK
;
A
#
# COMPACT_ATOMS: atom_id res chain seq x y z
N MET A 1 23.68 29.96 86.91
CA MET A 1 24.39 29.51 85.70
C MET A 1 23.34 28.96 84.77
N LYS A 2 23.00 29.73 83.76
CA LYS A 2 21.93 29.39 82.82
C LYS A 2 22.57 28.91 81.50
N GLY A 3 22.29 27.68 81.10
CA GLY A 3 22.75 27.08 79.86
C GLY A 3 21.84 27.40 78.70
N ILE A 4 22.40 28.00 77.66
CA ILE A 4 21.74 28.36 76.42
C ILE A 4 21.76 27.10 75.51
N ARG A 5 20.59 26.58 75.13
CA ARG A 5 20.44 25.53 74.08
C ARG A 5 20.26 26.17 72.77
N SER A 6 21.22 26.07 71.88
CA SER A 6 21.11 26.45 70.48
C SER A 6 20.30 25.37 69.71
N ALA A 7 19.18 25.76 69.14
CA ALA A 7 18.41 24.93 68.22
C ALA A 7 18.91 25.17 66.80
N MET A 8 19.47 24.15 66.18
CA MET A 8 19.91 24.16 64.77
C MET A 8 18.73 23.80 63.87
N ILE A 9 18.21 24.77 63.12
CA ILE A 9 17.15 24.56 62.14
C ILE A 9 17.78 24.09 60.85
N MET A 10 17.53 22.83 60.51
CA MET A 10 17.97 22.20 59.26
C MET A 10 16.92 22.49 58.19
N ALA A 11 17.19 23.42 57.29
CA ALA A 11 16.31 23.69 56.13
C ALA A 11 16.53 22.62 55.06
N VAL A 12 15.56 21.75 54.87
CA VAL A 12 15.53 20.75 53.77
C VAL A 12 15.05 21.45 52.52
N LEU A 13 15.97 21.70 51.59
CA LEU A 13 15.65 22.23 50.26
C LEU A 13 15.09 21.11 49.39
N GLN A 14 13.77 20.98 49.23
CA GLN A 14 13.13 20.11 48.28
C GLN A 14 13.30 20.66 46.86
N VAL A 15 14.23 20.11 46.09
CA VAL A 15 14.35 20.34 44.66
C VAL A 15 13.22 19.59 43.96
N MET A 16 12.14 20.27 43.59
CA MET A 16 11.14 19.72 42.68
C MET A 16 11.77 19.63 41.28
N VAL A 17 12.18 18.42 40.89
CA VAL A 17 12.48 18.12 39.49
C VAL A 17 11.15 18.08 38.74
N MET A 18 10.83 19.18 38.07
CA MET A 18 9.74 19.19 37.05
C MET A 18 10.19 18.31 35.88
N ALA A 19 9.74 17.06 35.85
CA ALA A 19 9.83 16.24 34.66
C ALA A 19 8.98 16.90 33.58
N SER A 20 9.61 17.56 32.64
CA SER A 20 8.97 18.05 31.43
C SER A 20 8.48 16.82 30.65
N PHE A 21 7.19 16.51 30.71
CA PHE A 21 6.55 15.59 29.79
C PHE A 21 6.65 16.20 28.39
N SER A 22 7.73 15.94 27.68
CA SER A 22 7.76 16.19 26.25
C SER A 22 6.77 15.21 25.63
N GLY A 23 5.64 15.71 25.15
CA GLY A 23 4.67 14.91 24.41
C GLY A 23 5.38 14.17 23.27
N ALA A 24 4.90 13.00 22.92
CA ALA A 24 5.47 12.24 21.81
C ALA A 24 5.60 13.12 20.55
N PRO A 25 6.72 13.04 19.83
CA PRO A 25 6.93 13.90 18.67
C PRO A 25 5.80 13.69 17.64
N LYS A 26 5.29 14.79 17.10
CA LYS A 26 4.21 14.77 16.09
C LYS A 26 4.63 13.90 14.90
N PRO A 27 3.74 13.03 14.39
CA PRO A 27 4.04 12.20 13.22
C PRO A 27 4.34 13.09 12.00
N LEU A 28 5.20 12.61 11.11
CA LEU A 28 5.56 13.32 9.88
C LEU A 28 4.35 13.46 8.94
N PHE A 29 3.52 12.41 8.87
CA PHE A 29 2.26 12.36 8.12
C PHE A 29 1.36 11.26 8.70
N ARG A 30 0.11 11.22 8.23
CA ARG A 30 -0.88 10.22 8.66
C ARG A 30 -1.40 9.44 7.47
N VAL A 31 -1.56 8.15 7.66
CA VAL A 31 -2.04 7.17 6.68
C VAL A 31 -3.26 6.46 7.22
N ILE A 32 -4.27 6.29 6.37
CA ILE A 32 -5.43 5.43 6.66
C ILE A 32 -5.51 4.30 5.64
N ALA A 33 -5.58 3.06 6.10
CA ALA A 33 -5.80 1.90 5.25
C ALA A 33 -7.25 1.40 5.37
N PHE A 34 -7.91 1.22 4.22
CA PHE A 34 -9.23 0.60 4.11
C PHE A 34 -9.09 -0.84 3.61
N TYR A 35 -9.89 -1.74 4.17
CA TYR A 35 -9.90 -3.15 3.80
C TYR A 35 -11.25 -3.81 4.07
N THR A 36 -11.48 -5.00 3.53
CA THR A 36 -12.62 -5.84 3.88
C THR A 36 -12.21 -7.11 4.60
N ALA A 37 -11.09 -7.73 4.23
CA ALA A 37 -10.62 -9.02 4.72
C ALA A 37 -11.73 -10.10 4.64
N ARG A 38 -12.33 -10.26 3.45
CA ARG A 38 -13.44 -11.17 3.19
C ARG A 38 -13.18 -12.05 1.98
N GLN A 39 -13.89 -13.18 1.92
CA GLN A 39 -13.98 -14.12 0.80
C GLN A 39 -12.70 -14.89 0.54
N ASP A 40 -11.67 -14.31 -0.04
CA ASP A 40 -10.45 -14.98 -0.44
C ASP A 40 -9.44 -15.05 0.71
N ALA A 41 -9.00 -16.27 1.05
CA ALA A 41 -8.09 -16.50 2.18
C ALA A 41 -6.72 -15.84 1.98
N ALA A 42 -6.24 -15.73 0.75
CA ALA A 42 -4.97 -15.08 0.45
C ALA A 42 -5.06 -13.56 0.61
N HIS A 43 -6.16 -12.93 0.17
CA HIS A 43 -6.42 -11.51 0.43
C HIS A 43 -6.57 -11.22 1.92
N ILE A 44 -7.30 -12.07 2.66
CA ILE A 44 -7.44 -11.96 4.12
C ILE A 44 -6.09 -12.02 4.81
N SER A 45 -5.25 -12.99 4.42
CA SER A 45 -3.91 -13.17 4.96
C SER A 45 -3.00 -11.97 4.66
N PHE A 46 -3.08 -11.40 3.44
CA PHE A 46 -2.37 -10.18 3.08
C PHE A 46 -2.78 -8.99 3.95
N VAL A 47 -4.09 -8.80 4.18
CA VAL A 47 -4.59 -7.73 5.05
C VAL A 47 -4.03 -7.89 6.47
N HIS A 48 -4.01 -9.11 7.00
CA HIS A 48 -3.44 -9.37 8.31
C HIS A 48 -1.94 -9.08 8.37
N GLU A 49 -1.18 -9.50 7.35
CA GLU A 49 0.26 -9.22 7.27
C GLU A 49 0.51 -7.71 7.17
N ALA A 50 -0.20 -6.99 6.30
CA ALA A 50 -0.09 -5.55 6.15
C ALA A 50 -0.38 -4.81 7.45
N ASN A 51 -1.45 -5.19 8.17
CA ASN A 51 -1.83 -4.58 9.44
C ASN A 51 -0.88 -4.94 10.60
N ARG A 52 0.03 -5.90 10.44
CA ARG A 52 1.17 -6.11 11.35
C ARG A 52 2.38 -5.28 10.92
N TRP A 53 2.68 -5.27 9.63
CA TRP A 53 3.88 -4.65 9.08
C TRP A 53 3.83 -3.10 9.09
N PHE A 54 2.76 -2.49 8.59
CA PHE A 54 2.66 -1.02 8.52
C PHE A 54 2.77 -0.32 9.89
N PRO A 55 2.18 -0.80 11.00
CA PRO A 55 2.40 -0.22 12.32
C PRO A 55 3.86 -0.27 12.78
N GLU A 56 4.62 -1.30 12.42
CA GLU A 56 6.06 -1.38 12.71
C GLU A 56 6.84 -0.33 11.93
N MET A 57 6.55 -0.20 10.63
CA MET A 57 7.13 0.84 9.79
C MET A 57 6.74 2.25 10.28
N ALA A 58 5.51 2.43 10.72
CA ALA A 58 5.04 3.70 11.27
C ALA A 58 5.85 4.14 12.50
N ARG A 59 6.16 3.22 13.40
CA ARG A 59 7.04 3.48 14.56
C ARG A 59 8.47 3.79 14.12
N GLN A 60 9.02 2.99 13.20
CA GLN A 60 10.40 3.14 12.72
C GLN A 60 10.62 4.46 11.98
N TYR A 61 9.66 4.86 11.15
CA TYR A 61 9.78 6.00 10.26
C TYR A 61 8.98 7.24 10.70
N ARG A 62 8.37 7.19 11.89
CA ARG A 62 7.69 8.32 12.54
C ARG A 62 6.48 8.86 11.76
N PHE A 63 5.69 8.01 11.12
CA PHE A 63 4.37 8.37 10.62
C PHE A 63 3.27 7.72 11.47
N GLN A 64 2.03 8.14 11.31
CA GLN A 64 0.89 7.48 11.93
C GLN A 64 0.22 6.58 10.91
N TYR A 65 -0.07 5.34 11.29
CA TYR A 65 -0.84 4.40 10.51
C TYR A 65 -2.10 4.01 11.28
N ASP A 66 -3.24 4.23 10.65
CA ASP A 66 -4.54 3.76 11.10
C ASP A 66 -5.12 2.83 10.04
N SER A 67 -5.98 1.89 10.44
CA SER A 67 -6.68 1.01 9.50
C SER A 67 -8.12 0.79 9.92
N THR A 68 -9.00 0.54 8.94
CA THR A 68 -10.43 0.35 9.19
C THR A 68 -11.08 -0.54 8.14
N ASN A 69 -12.01 -1.39 8.60
CA ASN A 69 -12.95 -2.11 7.74
C ASN A 69 -14.35 -1.45 7.68
N ASN A 70 -14.49 -0.32 8.36
CA ASN A 70 -15.69 0.49 8.27
C ASN A 70 -15.60 1.49 7.12
N TRP A 71 -16.17 1.14 5.99
CA TRP A 71 -16.16 1.97 4.78
C TRP A 71 -17.02 3.23 4.88
N GLN A 72 -17.88 3.38 5.91
CA GLN A 72 -18.56 4.64 6.20
C GLN A 72 -17.58 5.76 6.60
N ASN A 73 -16.38 5.40 7.04
CA ASN A 73 -15.30 6.35 7.27
C ASN A 73 -14.72 6.94 5.96
N LEU A 74 -15.01 6.37 4.79
CA LEU A 74 -14.59 6.94 3.52
C LEU A 74 -15.51 8.12 3.15
N ASN A 75 -15.31 9.23 3.86
CA ASN A 75 -16.04 10.49 3.67
C ASN A 75 -15.09 11.68 3.82
N ALA A 76 -15.46 12.83 3.26
CA ALA A 76 -14.60 14.00 3.18
C ALA A 76 -14.04 14.44 4.55
N LYS A 77 -14.90 14.54 5.56
CA LYS A 77 -14.51 14.98 6.91
C LYS A 77 -13.49 14.06 7.58
N PHE A 78 -13.64 12.74 7.39
CA PHE A 78 -12.69 11.77 7.95
C PHE A 78 -11.36 11.81 7.22
N LEU A 79 -11.40 11.90 5.87
CA LEU A 79 -10.20 11.90 5.03
C LEU A 79 -9.33 13.16 5.18
N GLU A 80 -9.89 14.31 5.61
CA GLU A 80 -9.12 15.54 5.91
C GLU A 80 -7.97 15.32 6.90
N GLN A 81 -8.05 14.26 7.71
CA GLN A 81 -7.05 13.94 8.72
C GLN A 81 -5.82 13.21 8.17
N TYR A 82 -5.87 12.72 6.93
CA TYR A 82 -4.87 11.80 6.38
C TYR A 82 -4.27 12.34 5.09
N GLN A 83 -2.96 12.21 4.96
CA GLN A 83 -2.21 12.57 3.75
C GLN A 83 -2.25 11.47 2.71
N VAL A 84 -2.36 10.20 3.14
CA VAL A 84 -2.38 9.04 2.22
C VAL A 84 -3.51 8.10 2.61
N VAL A 85 -4.28 7.69 1.61
CA VAL A 85 -5.26 6.60 1.70
C VAL A 85 -4.67 5.35 1.08
N ILE A 86 -4.78 4.21 1.76
CA ILE A 86 -4.37 2.90 1.23
C ILE A 86 -5.62 2.03 1.04
N PHE A 87 -5.70 1.33 -0.09
CA PHE A 87 -6.64 0.23 -0.28
C PHE A 87 -5.87 -1.08 -0.29
N LEU A 88 -6.12 -1.96 0.69
CA LEU A 88 -5.37 -3.19 0.87
C LEU A 88 -5.89 -4.34 -0.01
N ASP A 89 -7.19 -4.60 0.00
CA ASP A 89 -7.77 -5.77 -0.66
C ASP A 89 -9.04 -5.45 -1.47
N THR A 90 -9.43 -4.20 -1.57
CA THR A 90 -10.68 -3.82 -2.22
C THR A 90 -10.72 -2.31 -2.52
N ARG A 91 -11.84 -1.82 -3.01
CA ARG A 91 -12.15 -0.43 -3.33
C ARG A 91 -13.58 -0.11 -2.90
N PRO A 92 -14.01 1.17 -2.86
CA PRO A 92 -15.35 1.52 -2.42
C PRO A 92 -16.42 0.97 -3.38
N GLU A 93 -17.50 0.45 -2.80
CA GLU A 93 -18.64 -0.10 -3.53
C GLU A 93 -19.79 0.90 -3.61
N GLU A 94 -20.01 1.66 -2.53
CA GLU A 94 -21.14 2.58 -2.42
C GLU A 94 -20.89 3.91 -3.18
N PRO A 95 -21.90 4.46 -3.87
CA PRO A 95 -21.75 5.69 -4.67
C PRO A 95 -21.22 6.88 -3.86
N LEU A 96 -21.67 7.06 -2.62
CA LEU A 96 -21.20 8.16 -1.77
C LEU A 96 -19.73 8.00 -1.36
N GLN A 97 -19.27 6.79 -1.13
CA GLN A 97 -17.87 6.49 -0.83
C GLN A 97 -16.99 6.72 -2.07
N ARG A 98 -17.46 6.30 -3.25
CA ARG A 98 -16.78 6.55 -4.53
C ARG A 98 -16.62 8.05 -4.79
N GLU A 99 -17.67 8.80 -4.58
CA GLU A 99 -17.64 10.25 -4.76
C GLU A 99 -16.69 10.93 -3.77
N ALA A 100 -16.74 10.55 -2.50
CA ALA A 100 -15.84 11.08 -1.48
C ALA A 100 -14.36 10.78 -1.80
N PHE A 101 -14.05 9.56 -2.27
CA PHE A 101 -12.70 9.22 -2.70
C PHE A 101 -12.27 10.00 -3.95
N ARG A 102 -13.14 10.14 -4.95
CA ARG A 102 -12.87 10.93 -6.14
C ARG A 102 -12.52 12.37 -5.78
N GLN A 103 -13.36 13.01 -4.98
CA GLN A 103 -13.12 14.38 -4.51
C GLN A 103 -11.82 14.50 -3.71
N TYR A 104 -11.51 13.52 -2.85
CA TYR A 104 -10.25 13.50 -2.11
C TYR A 104 -9.05 13.50 -3.07
N MET A 105 -9.07 12.66 -4.11
CA MET A 105 -7.99 12.59 -5.09
C MET A 105 -7.90 13.84 -5.97
N GLU A 106 -9.03 14.38 -6.44
CA GLU A 106 -9.10 15.60 -7.27
C GLU A 106 -8.66 16.85 -6.49
N ASN A 107 -8.80 16.84 -5.17
CA ASN A 107 -8.31 17.89 -4.28
C ASN A 107 -6.85 17.71 -3.83
N GLY A 108 -6.10 16.81 -4.48
CA GLY A 108 -4.67 16.61 -4.23
C GLY A 108 -4.35 15.63 -3.12
N GLY A 109 -5.29 14.78 -2.72
CA GLY A 109 -5.05 13.63 -1.87
C GLY A 109 -4.09 12.63 -2.51
N ALA A 110 -3.57 11.69 -1.72
CA ALA A 110 -2.66 10.67 -2.22
C ALA A 110 -3.18 9.26 -1.91
N TRP A 111 -2.91 8.32 -2.82
CA TRP A 111 -3.42 6.96 -2.71
C TRP A 111 -2.37 5.92 -3.06
N MET A 112 -2.39 4.81 -2.32
CA MET A 112 -1.67 3.58 -2.63
C MET A 112 -2.66 2.42 -2.67
N GLY A 113 -2.62 1.62 -3.73
CA GLY A 113 -3.49 0.45 -3.86
C GLY A 113 -2.74 -0.83 -4.14
N PHE A 114 -3.25 -1.92 -3.58
CA PHE A 114 -2.67 -3.24 -3.74
C PHE A 114 -3.63 -4.16 -4.49
N HIS A 115 -3.08 -4.93 -5.42
CA HIS A 115 -3.66 -6.10 -6.07
C HIS A 115 -5.16 -5.97 -6.39
N PHE A 116 -6.03 -6.62 -5.60
CA PHE A 116 -7.48 -6.65 -5.86
C PHE A 116 -8.15 -5.27 -5.76
N SER A 117 -7.49 -4.28 -5.16
CA SER A 117 -8.02 -2.91 -5.20
C SER A 117 -8.17 -2.37 -6.62
N GLY A 118 -7.39 -2.86 -7.58
CA GLY A 118 -7.50 -2.51 -8.99
C GLY A 118 -8.42 -3.41 -9.81
N PHE A 119 -8.93 -4.50 -9.24
CA PHE A 119 -9.69 -5.50 -9.99
C PHE A 119 -11.03 -4.95 -10.50
N ALA A 120 -11.32 -5.19 -11.78
CA ALA A 120 -12.63 -5.00 -12.40
C ALA A 120 -12.89 -6.09 -13.43
N LEU A 121 -14.11 -6.61 -13.46
CA LEU A 121 -14.53 -7.61 -14.43
C LEU A 121 -16.02 -7.46 -14.75
N THR A 122 -16.40 -7.60 -16.02
CA THR A 122 -17.78 -7.57 -16.47
C THR A 122 -18.07 -8.76 -17.39
N PRO A 123 -19.11 -9.56 -17.17
CA PRO A 123 -19.97 -9.55 -15.99
C PRO A 123 -19.24 -10.06 -14.74
N SER A 124 -19.60 -9.57 -13.57
CA SER A 124 -19.01 -9.96 -12.30
C SER A 124 -20.08 -10.15 -11.24
N ALA A 125 -19.86 -11.08 -10.32
CA ALA A 125 -20.62 -11.16 -9.07
C ALA A 125 -20.32 -9.96 -8.14
N TYR A 126 -19.28 -9.22 -8.44
CA TYR A 126 -18.89 -7.99 -7.76
C TYR A 126 -19.35 -6.81 -8.58
N ASP A 127 -20.36 -6.08 -8.14
CA ASP A 127 -20.82 -4.84 -8.76
C ASP A 127 -19.83 -3.71 -8.48
N GLN A 128 -18.71 -3.71 -9.22
CA GLN A 128 -17.56 -2.91 -8.85
C GLN A 128 -16.92 -2.16 -10.00
N ASN A 129 -17.49 -2.24 -11.20
CA ASN A 129 -16.98 -1.43 -12.30
C ASN A 129 -17.33 0.04 -12.05
N TRP A 130 -16.28 0.78 -11.82
CA TRP A 130 -16.35 2.20 -11.63
C TRP A 130 -15.42 2.87 -12.64
N ASN A 131 -15.96 3.30 -13.76
CA ASN A 131 -15.21 3.74 -14.93
C ASN A 131 -14.19 4.84 -14.60
N TRP A 132 -14.57 5.83 -13.78
CA TRP A 132 -13.61 6.84 -13.34
C TRP A 132 -12.38 6.22 -12.67
N TYR A 133 -12.57 5.21 -11.83
CA TYR A 133 -11.48 4.58 -11.08
C TYR A 133 -10.64 3.65 -11.96
N HIS A 134 -11.28 2.74 -12.71
CA HIS A 134 -10.55 1.72 -13.46
C HIS A 134 -9.99 2.24 -14.78
N ASP A 135 -10.75 3.12 -15.47
CA ASP A 135 -10.39 3.57 -16.81
C ASP A 135 -9.56 4.85 -16.83
N TYR A 136 -9.75 5.74 -15.85
CA TYR A 136 -9.11 7.04 -15.82
C TYR A 136 -8.11 7.21 -14.68
N PHE A 137 -8.48 6.82 -13.46
CA PHE A 137 -7.61 6.98 -12.29
C PHE A 137 -6.50 5.93 -12.25
N ILE A 138 -6.81 4.62 -12.35
CA ILE A 138 -5.84 3.54 -12.43
C ILE A 138 -5.33 3.37 -13.86
N GLY A 139 -6.20 3.54 -14.88
CA GLY A 139 -5.87 3.43 -16.30
C GLY A 139 -5.84 2.01 -16.85
N ALA A 140 -6.04 0.99 -16.01
CA ALA A 140 -5.86 -0.42 -16.39
C ALA A 140 -7.08 -1.05 -17.08
N GLY A 141 -8.27 -0.42 -16.95
CA GLY A 141 -9.50 -1.03 -17.42
C GLY A 141 -9.87 -2.27 -16.61
N GLN A 142 -10.28 -3.33 -17.32
CA GLN A 142 -10.68 -4.59 -16.68
C GLN A 142 -9.50 -5.55 -16.49
N TYR A 143 -9.65 -6.43 -15.52
CA TYR A 143 -8.81 -7.61 -15.37
C TYR A 143 -8.96 -8.52 -16.59
N LYS A 144 -7.83 -9.00 -17.10
CA LYS A 144 -7.79 -9.89 -18.27
C LYS A 144 -7.43 -11.33 -17.90
N GLY A 145 -6.51 -11.52 -16.97
CA GLY A 145 -6.04 -12.84 -16.52
C GLY A 145 -5.02 -12.72 -15.39
N ASN A 146 -4.62 -13.86 -14.84
CA ASN A 146 -3.62 -13.91 -13.77
C ASN A 146 -2.69 -15.12 -13.95
N THR A 147 -1.58 -15.11 -13.20
CA THR A 147 -0.57 -16.17 -13.24
C THR A 147 -0.93 -17.39 -12.40
N TRP A 148 -2.11 -17.44 -11.80
CA TRP A 148 -2.40 -18.53 -10.89
C TRP A 148 -1.60 -19.84 -11.18
N ARG A 149 -0.69 -20.30 -10.31
CA ARG A 149 -0.46 -20.01 -8.88
C ARG A 149 0.39 -18.75 -8.67
N PRO A 150 0.49 -18.28 -7.37
CA PRO A 150 1.44 -17.25 -7.01
C PRO A 150 2.86 -17.65 -7.41
N THR A 151 3.52 -16.79 -8.18
CA THR A 151 4.82 -17.04 -8.79
C THR A 151 5.76 -15.87 -8.53
N ALA A 152 6.99 -16.16 -8.11
CA ALA A 152 8.04 -15.15 -8.07
C ALA A 152 8.43 -14.74 -9.49
N ALA A 153 8.68 -13.45 -9.68
CA ALA A 153 9.08 -12.88 -10.97
C ALA A 153 10.35 -12.04 -10.82
N ILE A 154 11.14 -11.93 -11.88
CA ILE A 154 12.14 -10.88 -11.99
C ILE A 154 11.41 -9.61 -12.42
N LEU A 155 11.45 -8.60 -11.57
CA LEU A 155 10.90 -7.28 -11.87
C LEU A 155 11.99 -6.37 -12.42
N LYS A 156 11.65 -5.65 -13.50
CA LYS A 156 12.48 -4.60 -14.10
C LYS A 156 12.03 -3.24 -13.63
N VAL A 157 12.97 -2.40 -13.20
CA VAL A 157 12.71 -0.99 -12.87
C VAL A 157 12.78 -0.18 -14.16
N GLU A 158 11.62 0.30 -14.61
CA GLU A 158 11.45 1.04 -15.88
C GLU A 158 11.86 2.51 -15.72
N ASN A 159 11.46 3.16 -14.63
CA ASN A 159 11.91 4.52 -14.32
C ASN A 159 12.78 4.54 -13.06
N ARG A 160 14.07 4.77 -13.25
CA ARG A 160 15.06 4.86 -12.17
C ARG A 160 15.21 6.27 -11.58
N ASN A 161 14.44 7.23 -12.04
CA ASN A 161 14.45 8.60 -11.53
C ASN A 161 13.25 8.88 -10.61
N HIS A 162 12.22 8.06 -10.68
CA HIS A 162 11.03 8.24 -9.82
C HIS A 162 11.38 8.00 -8.34
N PRO A 163 10.88 8.82 -7.40
CA PRO A 163 11.21 8.71 -5.98
C PRO A 163 10.99 7.32 -5.38
N ALA A 164 9.94 6.62 -5.79
CA ALA A 164 9.63 5.27 -5.30
C ALA A 164 10.64 4.20 -5.77
N THR A 165 11.35 4.43 -6.89
CA THR A 165 12.16 3.39 -7.54
C THR A 165 13.65 3.74 -7.65
N LYS A 166 14.02 5.00 -7.51
CA LYS A 166 15.41 5.49 -7.74
C LYS A 166 16.49 4.81 -6.91
N LYS A 167 16.12 4.19 -5.79
CA LYS A 167 17.05 3.49 -4.91
C LYS A 167 16.96 1.96 -5.04
N LEU A 168 16.17 1.45 -5.98
CA LEU A 168 16.08 0.03 -6.26
C LEU A 168 17.17 -0.42 -7.23
N PRO A 169 17.59 -1.70 -7.21
CA PRO A 169 18.41 -2.26 -8.27
C PRO A 169 17.65 -2.25 -9.60
N ALA A 170 18.34 -2.35 -10.72
CA ALA A 170 17.72 -2.35 -12.06
C ALA A 170 16.72 -3.49 -12.25
N THR A 171 17.00 -4.62 -11.63
CA THR A 171 16.13 -5.80 -11.57
C THR A 171 16.21 -6.43 -10.19
N PHE A 172 15.14 -7.11 -9.76
CA PHE A 172 15.13 -7.91 -8.53
C PHE A 172 14.07 -8.99 -8.59
N THR A 173 14.25 -10.04 -7.80
CA THR A 173 13.26 -11.10 -7.67
C THR A 173 12.20 -10.70 -6.63
N SER A 174 10.93 -10.78 -7.02
CA SER A 174 9.80 -10.50 -6.13
C SER A 174 9.54 -11.65 -5.14
N ALA A 175 8.72 -11.38 -4.11
CA ALA A 175 7.96 -12.44 -3.47
C ALA A 175 7.01 -13.08 -4.50
N PRO A 176 6.59 -14.34 -4.33
CA PRO A 176 5.53 -14.91 -5.15
C PRO A 176 4.25 -14.08 -5.06
N ASN A 177 3.61 -13.84 -6.18
CA ASN A 177 2.32 -13.16 -6.28
C ASN A 177 1.47 -13.81 -7.36
N GLU A 178 0.16 -13.73 -7.20
CA GLU A 178 -0.77 -13.89 -8.30
C GLU A 178 -0.76 -12.59 -9.11
N TRP A 179 -0.02 -12.58 -10.20
CA TRP A 179 0.10 -11.39 -11.04
C TRP A 179 -1.11 -11.24 -11.94
N TYR A 180 -1.72 -10.03 -11.96
CA TYR A 180 -2.77 -9.69 -12.91
C TYR A 180 -2.21 -9.12 -14.20
N SER A 181 -2.86 -9.46 -15.31
CA SER A 181 -2.77 -8.75 -16.58
C SER A 181 -4.06 -7.96 -16.81
N TRP A 182 -3.97 -6.91 -17.60
CA TRP A 182 -5.00 -5.92 -17.78
C TRP A 182 -5.48 -5.84 -19.22
N GLU A 183 -6.71 -5.38 -19.42
CA GLU A 183 -7.30 -5.23 -20.74
C GLU A 183 -6.65 -4.09 -21.52
N LYS A 184 -6.40 -2.96 -20.86
CA LYS A 184 -5.81 -1.79 -21.49
C LYS A 184 -4.29 -1.88 -21.52
N ASP A 185 -3.72 -1.38 -22.61
CA ASP A 185 -2.29 -1.11 -22.69
C ASP A 185 -1.97 0.15 -21.89
N LEU A 186 -1.41 -0.04 -20.70
CA LEU A 186 -1.02 1.05 -19.81
C LEU A 186 0.02 1.99 -20.42
N ARG A 187 0.83 1.52 -21.37
CA ARG A 187 1.86 2.34 -22.02
C ARG A 187 1.29 3.24 -23.12
N ALA A 188 0.12 2.89 -23.65
CA ALA A 188 -0.57 3.72 -24.62
C ALA A 188 -1.25 4.96 -24.00
N ASP A 189 -1.46 4.96 -22.67
CA ASP A 189 -2.01 6.10 -21.96
C ASP A 189 -0.87 7.07 -21.54
N PRO A 190 -0.85 8.31 -22.09
CA PRO A 190 0.21 9.29 -21.79
C PRO A 190 0.20 9.77 -20.33
N ASP A 191 -0.89 9.58 -19.62
CA ASP A 191 -1.01 9.94 -18.20
C ASP A 191 -0.44 8.86 -17.28
N ILE A 192 -0.29 7.64 -17.76
CA ILE A 192 0.26 6.53 -16.97
C ILE A 192 1.78 6.46 -17.12
N GLU A 193 2.44 6.28 -16.00
CA GLU A 193 3.87 6.03 -15.95
C GLU A 193 4.15 4.69 -15.29
N VAL A 194 4.60 3.72 -16.09
CA VAL A 194 4.99 2.40 -15.61
C VAL A 194 6.33 2.52 -14.88
N LEU A 195 6.36 2.08 -13.64
CA LEU A 195 7.55 2.11 -12.78
C LEU A 195 8.26 0.76 -12.74
N LEU A 196 7.49 -0.34 -12.67
CA LEU A 196 8.01 -1.70 -12.73
C LEU A 196 7.16 -2.56 -13.66
N SER A 197 7.84 -3.44 -14.40
CA SER A 197 7.24 -4.53 -15.16
C SER A 197 7.89 -5.86 -14.81
N ILE A 198 7.22 -6.96 -15.15
CA ILE A 198 7.79 -8.31 -15.08
C ILE A 198 8.74 -8.51 -16.26
N ASP A 199 9.88 -9.17 -16.02
CA ASP A 199 10.64 -9.81 -17.08
C ASP A 199 9.92 -11.10 -17.50
N PRO A 200 9.24 -11.14 -18.66
CA PRO A 200 8.45 -12.30 -19.05
C PRO A 200 9.32 -13.55 -19.21
N ALA A 201 10.61 -13.41 -19.55
CA ALA A 201 11.52 -14.53 -19.64
C ALA A 201 11.82 -15.19 -18.28
N SER A 202 11.47 -14.55 -17.16
CA SER A 202 11.60 -15.12 -15.82
C SER A 202 10.52 -16.15 -15.48
N PHE A 203 9.41 -16.17 -16.22
CA PHE A 203 8.33 -17.12 -15.95
C PHE A 203 8.58 -18.48 -16.60
N PRO A 204 8.44 -19.56 -15.84
CA PRO A 204 8.37 -20.88 -16.45
C PRO A 204 7.10 -21.02 -17.30
N LEU A 205 7.18 -21.73 -18.41
CA LEU A 205 6.01 -22.14 -19.19
C LEU A 205 5.06 -22.94 -18.30
N GLY A 206 3.77 -22.63 -18.38
CA GLY A 206 2.75 -23.40 -17.70
C GLY A 206 2.69 -23.19 -16.19
N THR A 207 2.62 -21.95 -15.73
CA THR A 207 2.41 -21.66 -14.32
C THR A 207 1.02 -22.06 -13.84
N GLY A 208 0.97 -22.91 -12.78
CA GLY A 208 -0.23 -23.30 -12.06
C GLY A 208 -1.35 -23.94 -12.90
N PRO A 209 -2.61 -23.85 -12.46
CA PRO A 209 -3.77 -24.39 -13.17
C PRO A 209 -4.01 -23.80 -14.55
N LYS A 210 -3.45 -22.62 -14.81
CA LYS A 210 -3.53 -21.93 -16.10
C LYS A 210 -2.28 -22.15 -16.96
N ALA A 211 -1.78 -23.37 -16.98
CA ALA A 211 -0.59 -23.77 -17.73
C ALA A 211 -0.63 -23.44 -19.24
N HIS A 212 -1.83 -23.20 -19.78
CA HIS A 212 -2.05 -22.80 -21.16
C HIS A 212 -1.88 -21.28 -21.39
N GLU A 213 -1.89 -20.48 -20.35
CA GLU A 213 -1.64 -19.03 -20.47
C GLU A 213 -0.13 -18.78 -20.60
N ILE A 214 0.23 -18.00 -21.60
CA ILE A 214 1.61 -17.72 -21.94
C ILE A 214 2.02 -16.38 -21.34
N TRP A 215 2.91 -16.41 -20.37
CA TRP A 215 3.46 -15.23 -19.72
C TRP A 215 4.94 -14.97 -20.04
N HIS A 216 5.60 -15.87 -20.78
CA HIS A 216 7.01 -15.76 -21.15
C HIS A 216 7.28 -14.78 -22.32
N SER A 217 6.21 -14.20 -22.88
CA SER A 217 6.29 -13.13 -23.88
C SER A 217 5.16 -12.14 -23.63
N GLY A 218 5.40 -10.86 -23.83
CA GLY A 218 4.43 -9.81 -23.62
C GLY A 218 4.94 -8.70 -22.72
N ASP A 219 4.04 -7.79 -22.37
CA ASP A 219 4.30 -6.65 -21.49
C ASP A 219 3.37 -6.72 -20.27
N TYR A 220 3.99 -6.73 -19.09
CA TYR A 220 3.27 -6.94 -17.82
C TYR A 220 3.66 -5.88 -16.79
N PRO A 221 3.10 -4.67 -16.88
CA PRO A 221 3.24 -3.65 -15.85
C PRO A 221 2.66 -4.13 -14.53
N VAL A 222 3.41 -3.96 -13.45
CA VAL A 222 3.00 -4.40 -12.10
C VAL A 222 3.04 -3.28 -11.07
N VAL A 223 3.74 -2.18 -11.34
CA VAL A 223 3.70 -0.96 -10.52
C VAL A 223 3.69 0.23 -11.45
N TRP A 224 2.74 1.14 -11.21
CA TRP A 224 2.64 2.38 -11.99
C TRP A 224 1.99 3.51 -11.20
N THR A 225 2.14 4.71 -11.72
CA THR A 225 1.51 5.94 -11.25
C THR A 225 0.75 6.63 -12.37
N ASN A 226 -0.14 7.53 -12.02
CA ASN A 226 -0.85 8.40 -12.95
C ASN A 226 -0.39 9.85 -12.74
N ARG A 227 0.07 10.52 -13.80
CA ARG A 227 0.61 11.88 -13.74
C ARG A 227 -0.39 12.96 -13.31
N LYS A 228 -1.69 12.67 -13.42
CA LYS A 228 -2.78 13.56 -12.97
C LYS A 228 -3.08 13.43 -11.48
N PHE A 229 -2.64 12.32 -10.84
CA PHE A 229 -2.98 12.01 -9.46
C PHE A 229 -1.74 11.53 -8.69
N ARG A 230 -1.70 11.84 -7.41
CA ARG A 230 -0.69 11.26 -6.51
C ARG A 230 -1.09 9.85 -6.12
N MET A 231 -0.87 8.91 -7.01
CA MET A 231 -1.26 7.53 -6.79
C MET A 231 -0.13 6.57 -7.10
N LEU A 232 -0.12 5.43 -6.43
CA LEU A 232 0.76 4.31 -6.70
C LEU A 232 -0.06 3.02 -6.62
N TYR A 233 -0.15 2.32 -7.73
CA TYR A 233 -0.73 0.98 -7.74
C TYR A 233 0.37 -0.07 -7.74
N LEU A 234 0.19 -1.11 -6.90
CA LEU A 234 1.09 -2.25 -6.79
C LEU A 234 0.28 -3.54 -7.04
N ASN A 235 0.63 -4.26 -8.09
CA ASN A 235 0.04 -5.56 -8.41
C ASN A 235 0.61 -6.67 -7.51
N MET A 236 0.75 -6.39 -6.21
CA MET A 236 1.27 -7.25 -5.16
C MET A 236 0.23 -7.29 -4.05
N GLY A 237 -0.03 -8.45 -3.45
CA GLY A 237 -1.01 -8.55 -2.37
C GLY A 237 -1.80 -9.85 -2.37
N HIS A 238 -1.47 -10.80 -3.24
CA HIS A 238 -2.03 -12.12 -3.23
C HIS A 238 -0.91 -13.14 -3.33
N ASN A 239 -0.59 -13.78 -2.20
CA ASN A 239 0.37 -14.85 -2.20
C ASN A 239 -0.19 -15.97 -1.33
N ASP A 240 -0.34 -17.12 -1.93
CA ASP A 240 -0.87 -18.33 -1.34
C ASP A 240 0.22 -19.40 -1.35
N ILE A 241 1.02 -19.41 -0.30
CA ILE A 241 2.14 -20.36 -0.15
C ILE A 241 1.69 -21.75 0.32
N ASP A 242 0.48 -21.86 0.80
CA ASP A 242 -0.04 -23.09 1.39
C ASP A 242 -1.23 -23.67 0.61
N TYR A 243 -1.36 -23.26 -0.64
CA TYR A 243 -2.46 -23.67 -1.50
C TYR A 243 -2.63 -25.20 -1.58
N GLU A 244 -1.50 -25.94 -1.64
CA GLU A 244 -1.51 -27.38 -1.78
C GLU A 244 -1.83 -28.11 -0.46
N ASN A 245 -1.44 -27.53 0.69
CA ASN A 245 -1.63 -28.12 2.00
C ASN A 245 -2.98 -27.76 2.63
N GLY A 246 -3.62 -26.68 2.17
CA GLY A 246 -4.94 -26.27 2.60
C GLY A 246 -5.05 -25.90 4.08
N THR A 247 -3.95 -25.55 4.74
CA THR A 247 -3.97 -25.20 6.15
C THR A 247 -4.52 -23.81 6.39
N ASN A 248 -4.56 -22.96 5.34
CA ASN A 248 -5.14 -21.62 5.29
C ASN A 248 -4.77 -20.70 6.47
N ARG A 249 -3.60 -20.91 7.06
CA ARG A 249 -3.19 -20.12 8.18
C ARG A 249 -2.27 -19.02 7.75
N GLU A 250 -1.78 -18.28 7.65
CA GLU A 250 -0.77 -17.28 7.30
C GLU A 250 -0.18 -17.50 5.89
N LEU A 251 -1.02 -17.31 4.89
CA LEU A 251 -0.63 -17.52 3.48
C LEU A 251 0.28 -16.41 2.97
N SER A 252 0.16 -15.19 3.48
CA SER A 252 0.89 -14.03 2.97
C SER A 252 2.23 -13.82 3.64
N PHE A 253 3.25 -13.60 2.79
CA PHE A 253 4.60 -13.18 3.18
C PHE A 253 5.16 -12.13 2.21
N GLN A 254 4.32 -11.22 1.77
CA GLN A 254 4.66 -10.13 0.84
C GLN A 254 5.73 -9.21 1.41
N PHE A 255 5.63 -8.92 2.71
CA PHE A 255 6.54 -8.01 3.40
C PHE A 255 7.81 -8.69 3.94
N GLN A 256 8.12 -9.91 3.51
CA GLN A 256 9.41 -10.56 3.77
C GLN A 256 10.47 -10.24 2.70
N ASN A 257 10.08 -9.57 1.60
CA ASN A 257 11.02 -9.15 0.57
C ASN A 257 11.47 -7.70 0.81
N GLU A 258 12.72 -7.52 1.21
CA GLU A 258 13.28 -6.21 1.59
C GLU A 258 13.23 -5.18 0.46
N ILE A 259 13.41 -5.61 -0.80
CA ILE A 259 13.39 -4.69 -1.95
C ILE A 259 11.96 -4.23 -2.24
N GLN A 260 10.97 -5.14 -2.13
CA GLN A 260 9.56 -4.77 -2.21
C GLN A 260 9.17 -3.83 -1.06
N ASN A 261 9.62 -4.11 0.16
CA ASN A 261 9.39 -3.24 1.33
C ASN A 261 9.93 -1.84 1.09
N LYS A 262 11.13 -1.77 0.50
CA LYS A 262 11.74 -0.49 0.15
C LYS A 262 10.92 0.28 -0.89
N LEU A 263 10.43 -0.40 -1.93
CA LEU A 263 9.52 0.17 -2.92
C LEU A 263 8.26 0.75 -2.26
N VAL A 264 7.61 -0.03 -1.39
CA VAL A 264 6.41 0.40 -0.68
C VAL A 264 6.69 1.63 0.18
N MET A 265 7.78 1.62 0.95
CA MET A 265 8.13 2.73 1.83
C MET A 265 8.57 3.98 1.08
N ASP A 266 9.46 3.87 0.09
CA ASP A 266 9.89 5.01 -0.73
C ASP A 266 8.67 5.61 -1.50
N GLY A 267 7.74 4.75 -1.96
CA GLY A 267 6.47 5.14 -2.57
C GLY A 267 5.55 5.86 -1.58
N LEU A 268 5.41 5.34 -0.37
CA LEU A 268 4.58 5.96 0.67
C LEU A 268 5.10 7.35 1.06
N PHE A 269 6.42 7.51 1.20
CA PHE A 269 7.04 8.81 1.48
C PHE A 269 6.84 9.79 0.32
N TRP A 270 6.97 9.34 -0.92
CA TRP A 270 6.68 10.16 -2.09
C TRP A 270 5.22 10.62 -2.12
N LEU A 271 4.28 9.73 -1.82
CA LEU A 271 2.86 10.05 -1.76
C LEU A 271 2.54 11.06 -0.63
N ALA A 272 3.22 10.94 0.50
CA ALA A 272 3.00 11.83 1.65
C ALA A 272 3.67 13.21 1.49
N ASP A 273 4.66 13.35 0.59
CA ASP A 273 5.38 14.60 0.38
C ASP A 273 4.52 15.63 -0.36
N GLN A 274 3.89 16.52 0.39
CA GLN A 274 3.02 17.57 -0.15
C GLN A 274 3.80 18.75 -0.77
N THR A 275 5.12 18.77 -0.71
CA THR A 275 5.92 19.86 -1.27
C THR A 275 6.01 19.80 -2.79
N THR A 276 5.86 18.61 -3.37
CA THR A 276 5.80 18.39 -4.81
C THR A 276 4.34 18.45 -5.29
N LYS A 277 3.79 19.68 -5.45
CA LYS A 277 2.53 19.80 -6.19
C LYS A 277 2.77 19.33 -7.62
N GLN A 278 2.00 18.37 -8.07
CA GLN A 278 1.95 18.04 -9.50
C GLN A 278 1.54 19.30 -10.26
N LYS A 279 2.37 19.70 -11.22
CA LYS A 279 2.13 20.85 -12.11
C LYS A 279 1.22 20.44 -13.25
#